data_9f18d5563913829a9778e3ec111e3d7d
#
_entry.id   9f18d5563913829a9778e3ec111e3d7d
#
_cell.length_a   1.000
_cell.length_b   1.000
_cell.length_c   1.000
_cell.angle_alpha   90.00
_cell.angle_beta   90.00
_cell.angle_gamma   90.00
#
_symmetry.space_group_name_H-M   'P 1'
#
loop_
_entity.id
_entity.type
_entity.pdbx_description
1 polymer ?
#
loop_
_entity_poly.entity_id
_entity_poly.type
_entity_poly.pdbx_seq_one_letter_code
_entity_poly.pdbx_strand_id
1 'polypeptide(L)'
;MPQFFNKKLLLLLVSIIVLVALIGFSLREREELTWPEKFLKDTTGWVGNVFNKPVSGITGFVGDLKELQDTYDENKKLKARLDEYVLLKTQVQDLKEENEELRDNLEKEDDLRKYSPVQATVIGRNPDRWHEMLTINKGERNGVEKNMAVITANGLIGKVKATTEFTASVQLLSSIDKANRVSAIVQGNDKAYGLIEGFDDEKNLLLMKRIPYDKKIKENSTVITSGYGGIFPKGLLIGKVVDVKVDQYGLNQTAYIEPSTDFYDISNVMVVKREVDGAGEESELEDEAK
;
A
#
# COMPACT_ATOMS: atom_id res chain seq x y z
N MET A 1 20.35 -67.33 -93.14
CA MET A 1 19.32 -66.93 -92.18
C MET A 1 20.00 -66.52 -90.92
N PRO A 2 20.00 -65.25 -90.51
CA PRO A 2 20.73 -64.81 -89.33
C PRO A 2 19.88 -64.98 -88.03
N GLN A 3 20.44 -65.71 -87.14
CA GLN A 3 19.96 -65.78 -85.73
C GLN A 3 20.46 -64.58 -84.95
N PHE A 4 19.60 -63.55 -84.80
CA PHE A 4 19.87 -62.43 -83.92
C PHE A 4 18.88 -62.40 -82.74
N PHE A 5 18.95 -63.43 -81.92
CA PHE A 5 18.30 -63.32 -80.61
C PHE A 5 19.37 -63.34 -79.52
N ASN A 6 20.00 -62.19 -79.38
CA ASN A 6 20.94 -62.01 -78.31
C ASN A 6 20.11 -61.85 -77.01
N LYS A 7 20.10 -62.89 -76.14
CA LYS A 7 19.31 -62.93 -74.88
C LYS A 7 19.56 -61.68 -74.05
N LYS A 8 20.75 -61.10 -74.11
CA LYS A 8 21.09 -59.86 -73.40
C LYS A 8 20.37 -58.63 -73.98
N LEU A 9 20.19 -58.60 -75.33
CA LEU A 9 19.50 -57.48 -76.00
C LEU A 9 17.99 -57.54 -75.74
N LEU A 10 17.42 -58.73 -75.71
CA LEU A 10 16.01 -58.95 -75.36
C LEU A 10 15.72 -58.56 -73.87
N LEU A 11 16.65 -58.89 -73.03
CA LEU A 11 16.53 -58.54 -71.61
C LEU A 11 16.62 -57.00 -71.34
N LEU A 12 17.51 -56.36 -72.12
CA LEU A 12 17.62 -54.87 -72.11
C LEU A 12 16.36 -54.21 -72.68
N LEU A 13 15.80 -54.76 -73.77
CA LEU A 13 14.56 -54.21 -74.37
C LEU A 13 13.35 -54.36 -73.38
N VAL A 14 13.25 -55.53 -72.76
CA VAL A 14 12.21 -55.73 -71.71
C VAL A 14 12.40 -54.79 -70.50
N SER A 15 13.64 -54.57 -70.07
CA SER A 15 13.94 -53.62 -68.97
C SER A 15 13.53 -52.21 -69.35
N ILE A 16 13.79 -51.75 -70.55
CA ILE A 16 13.38 -50.41 -71.02
C ILE A 16 11.85 -50.31 -71.11
N ILE A 17 11.15 -51.32 -71.58
CA ILE A 17 9.67 -51.32 -71.61
C ILE A 17 9.09 -51.22 -70.22
N VAL A 18 9.63 -51.98 -69.24
CA VAL A 18 9.20 -51.94 -67.86
C VAL A 18 9.45 -50.57 -67.22
N LEU A 19 10.63 -49.96 -67.56
CA LEU A 19 10.99 -48.64 -67.07
C LEU A 19 10.06 -47.54 -67.60
N VAL A 20 9.77 -47.59 -68.94
CA VAL A 20 8.81 -46.66 -69.54
C VAL A 20 7.38 -46.86 -69.00
N ALA A 21 6.99 -48.11 -68.77
CA ALA A 21 5.70 -48.42 -68.22
C ALA A 21 5.60 -47.88 -66.74
N LEU A 22 6.67 -48.00 -65.94
CA LEU A 22 6.75 -47.45 -64.62
C LEU A 22 6.71 -45.90 -64.59
N ILE A 23 7.41 -45.27 -65.54
CA ILE A 23 7.37 -43.81 -65.70
C ILE A 23 5.97 -43.34 -66.09
N GLY A 24 5.36 -44.01 -67.08
CA GLY A 24 4.03 -43.74 -67.60
C GLY A 24 2.96 -43.94 -66.49
N PHE A 25 3.15 -44.93 -65.65
CA PHE A 25 2.31 -45.15 -64.48
C PHE A 25 2.51 -44.09 -63.38
N SER A 26 3.74 -43.65 -63.17
CA SER A 26 4.11 -42.59 -62.25
C SER A 26 3.63 -41.21 -62.68
N LEU A 27 3.61 -40.90 -63.97
CA LEU A 27 3.16 -39.63 -64.56
C LEU A 27 1.66 -39.52 -64.78
N ARG A 28 0.91 -40.59 -64.49
CA ARG A 28 -0.54 -40.55 -64.60
C ARG A 28 -1.08 -39.77 -63.38
N GLU A 29 -1.49 -38.54 -63.61
CA GLU A 29 -2.23 -37.74 -62.59
C GLU A 29 -3.46 -38.53 -62.12
N ARG A 30 -3.40 -39.07 -60.94
CA ARG A 30 -4.54 -39.67 -60.24
C ARG A 30 -5.20 -38.59 -59.46
N GLU A 31 -6.31 -38.12 -59.91
CA GLU A 31 -7.19 -37.17 -59.11
C GLU A 31 -7.75 -37.79 -57.82
N GLU A 32 -7.58 -39.09 -57.63
CA GLU A 32 -8.04 -39.76 -56.39
C GLU A 32 -6.88 -40.51 -55.72
N LEU A 33 -6.60 -40.10 -54.49
CA LEU A 33 -5.65 -40.79 -53.62
C LEU A 33 -6.14 -42.21 -53.30
N THR A 34 -5.31 -43.22 -53.53
CA THR A 34 -5.59 -44.62 -53.19
C THR A 34 -5.75 -44.79 -51.68
N TRP A 35 -6.58 -45.74 -51.25
CA TRP A 35 -6.91 -46.01 -49.87
C TRP A 35 -5.68 -46.08 -48.91
N PRO A 36 -4.52 -46.66 -49.26
CA PRO A 36 -3.33 -46.62 -48.42
C PRO A 36 -2.70 -45.23 -48.27
N GLU A 37 -2.77 -44.36 -49.28
CA GLU A 37 -2.23 -43.01 -49.23
C GLU A 37 -3.11 -42.06 -48.41
N LYS A 38 -4.43 -42.27 -48.45
CA LYS A 38 -5.38 -41.59 -47.55
C LYS A 38 -5.12 -41.97 -46.10
N PHE A 39 -4.89 -43.26 -45.83
CA PHE A 39 -4.60 -43.75 -44.47
C PHE A 39 -3.27 -43.22 -43.92
N LEU A 40 -2.21 -43.13 -44.76
CA LEU A 40 -0.92 -42.56 -44.34
C LEU A 40 -1.01 -41.05 -44.07
N LYS A 41 -1.76 -40.32 -44.91
CA LYS A 41 -1.93 -38.87 -44.75
C LYS A 41 -2.82 -38.54 -43.53
N ASP A 42 -3.86 -39.29 -43.30
CA ASP A 42 -4.70 -39.15 -42.12
C ASP A 42 -3.98 -39.54 -40.83
N THR A 43 -3.07 -40.54 -40.87
CA THR A 43 -2.28 -40.97 -39.72
C THR A 43 -1.22 -39.94 -39.33
N THR A 44 -0.59 -39.26 -40.32
CA THR A 44 0.38 -38.17 -40.00
C THR A 44 -0.29 -36.93 -39.44
N GLY A 45 -1.52 -36.60 -39.88
CA GLY A 45 -2.31 -35.52 -39.32
C GLY A 45 -2.81 -35.82 -37.88
N TRP A 46 -3.17 -37.08 -37.64
CA TRP A 46 -3.66 -37.52 -36.32
C TRP A 46 -2.54 -37.62 -35.29
N VAL A 47 -1.36 -38.14 -35.65
CA VAL A 47 -0.18 -38.23 -34.80
C VAL A 47 0.31 -36.83 -34.42
N GLY A 48 0.34 -35.86 -35.36
CA GLY A 48 0.70 -34.45 -35.04
C GLY A 48 -0.25 -33.78 -34.06
N ASN A 49 -1.55 -34.04 -34.15
CA ASN A 49 -2.55 -33.48 -33.25
C ASN A 49 -2.59 -34.16 -31.86
N VAL A 50 -2.24 -35.44 -31.78
CA VAL A 50 -2.20 -36.18 -30.53
C VAL A 50 -0.96 -35.80 -29.70
N PHE A 51 0.19 -35.52 -30.37
CA PHE A 51 1.41 -35.14 -29.63
C PHE A 51 1.52 -33.64 -29.31
N ASN A 52 0.77 -32.76 -29.97
CA ASN A 52 0.78 -31.32 -29.65
C ASN A 52 -0.24 -30.92 -28.58
N LYS A 53 -1.25 -31.73 -28.26
CA LYS A 53 -2.24 -31.42 -27.22
C LYS A 53 -1.85 -31.75 -25.76
N PRO A 54 -0.96 -32.71 -25.45
CA PRO A 54 -0.65 -32.99 -24.05
C PRO A 54 0.29 -31.98 -23.38
N VAL A 55 1.09 -31.23 -24.15
CA VAL A 55 2.06 -30.29 -23.57
C VAL A 55 1.40 -29.04 -22.99
N SER A 56 0.35 -28.53 -23.63
CA SER A 56 -0.41 -27.38 -23.10
C SER A 56 -1.31 -27.71 -21.90
N GLY A 57 -1.75 -28.95 -21.80
CA GLY A 57 -2.55 -29.41 -20.64
C GLY A 57 -1.71 -29.62 -19.37
N ILE A 58 -0.48 -30.09 -19.53
CA ILE A 58 0.43 -30.37 -18.40
C ILE A 58 1.01 -29.04 -17.84
N THR A 59 1.35 -28.10 -18.72
CA THR A 59 1.84 -26.77 -18.27
C THR A 59 0.75 -25.94 -17.61
N GLY A 60 -0.51 -26.04 -18.05
CA GLY A 60 -1.66 -25.44 -17.37
C GLY A 60 -1.89 -26.06 -16.00
N PHE A 61 -1.91 -27.38 -15.91
CA PHE A 61 -2.16 -28.08 -14.65
C PHE A 61 -1.09 -27.83 -13.58
N VAL A 62 0.18 -27.69 -13.96
CA VAL A 62 1.26 -27.33 -13.03
C VAL A 62 1.15 -25.87 -12.60
N GLY A 63 0.70 -24.97 -13.51
CA GLY A 63 0.40 -23.58 -13.18
C GLY A 63 -0.75 -23.48 -12.17
N ASP A 64 -1.85 -24.15 -12.45
CA ASP A 64 -3.05 -24.16 -11.59
C ASP A 64 -2.77 -24.77 -10.20
N LEU A 65 -1.92 -25.81 -10.11
CA LEU A 65 -1.48 -26.39 -8.84
C LEU A 65 -0.64 -25.41 -8.01
N LYS A 66 0.23 -24.64 -8.66
CA LYS A 66 1.05 -23.63 -7.99
C LYS A 66 0.17 -22.47 -7.50
N GLU A 67 -0.75 -22.00 -8.32
CA GLU A 67 -1.72 -20.96 -7.96
C GLU A 67 -2.63 -21.39 -6.80
N LEU A 68 -3.07 -22.66 -6.80
CA LEU A 68 -3.79 -23.27 -5.68
C LEU A 68 -2.95 -23.32 -4.39
N GLN A 69 -1.68 -23.67 -4.51
CA GLN A 69 -0.77 -23.70 -3.37
C GLN A 69 -0.50 -22.30 -2.83
N ASP A 70 -0.23 -21.34 -3.71
CA ASP A 70 -0.01 -19.94 -3.34
C ASP A 70 -1.28 -19.35 -2.68
N THR A 71 -2.47 -19.63 -3.23
CA THR A 71 -3.75 -19.23 -2.65
C THR A 71 -4.01 -19.90 -1.29
N TYR A 72 -3.64 -21.15 -1.14
CA TYR A 72 -3.75 -21.85 0.14
C TYR A 72 -2.84 -21.24 1.21
N ASP A 73 -1.59 -20.95 0.84
CA ASP A 73 -0.61 -20.34 1.75
C ASP A 73 -1.00 -18.91 2.11
N GLU A 74 -1.53 -18.16 1.15
CA GLU A 74 -2.09 -16.83 1.40
C GLU A 74 -3.31 -16.89 2.34
N ASN A 75 -4.22 -17.82 2.11
CA ASN A 75 -5.39 -18.01 2.99
C ASN A 75 -4.96 -18.39 4.42
N LYS A 76 -3.94 -19.24 4.55
CA LYS A 76 -3.36 -19.61 5.84
C LYS A 76 -2.74 -18.41 6.56
N LYS A 77 -1.99 -17.57 5.82
CA LYS A 77 -1.42 -16.32 6.36
C LYS A 77 -2.50 -15.32 6.76
N LEU A 78 -3.54 -15.18 5.92
CA LEU A 78 -4.67 -14.30 6.22
C LEU A 78 -5.43 -14.76 7.46
N LYS A 79 -5.67 -16.07 7.62
CA LYS A 79 -6.28 -16.62 8.83
C LYS A 79 -5.44 -16.35 10.07
N ALA A 80 -4.13 -16.58 10.01
CA ALA A 80 -3.24 -16.29 11.13
C ALA A 80 -3.25 -14.80 11.51
N ARG A 81 -3.28 -13.90 10.53
CA ARG A 81 -3.42 -12.45 10.77
C ARG A 81 -4.78 -12.09 11.34
N LEU A 82 -5.84 -12.78 10.91
CA LEU A 82 -7.17 -12.58 11.47
C LEU A 82 -7.23 -12.98 12.94
N ASP A 83 -6.63 -14.13 13.29
CA ASP A 83 -6.55 -14.59 14.67
C ASP A 83 -5.74 -13.62 15.54
N GLU A 84 -4.62 -13.11 15.04
CA GLU A 84 -3.81 -12.09 15.70
C GLU A 84 -4.61 -10.79 15.88
N TYR A 85 -5.33 -10.36 14.84
CA TYR A 85 -6.19 -9.17 14.90
C TYR A 85 -7.29 -9.31 15.96
N VAL A 86 -7.94 -10.47 16.03
CA VAL A 86 -8.97 -10.77 17.04
C VAL A 86 -8.37 -10.70 18.45
N LEU A 87 -7.20 -11.32 18.63
CA LEU A 87 -6.49 -11.29 19.91
C LEU A 87 -6.14 -9.86 20.34
N LEU A 88 -5.54 -9.08 19.43
CA LEU A 88 -5.20 -7.67 19.68
C LEU A 88 -6.44 -6.82 19.97
N LYS A 89 -7.54 -7.06 19.26
CA LYS A 89 -8.81 -6.37 19.50
C LYS A 89 -9.34 -6.66 20.88
N THR A 90 -9.28 -7.92 21.34
CA THR A 90 -9.68 -8.31 22.68
C THR A 90 -8.79 -7.64 23.74
N GLN A 91 -7.47 -7.68 23.57
CA GLN A 91 -6.53 -7.01 24.48
C GLN A 91 -6.79 -5.49 24.56
N VAL A 92 -7.09 -4.85 23.43
CA VAL A 92 -7.46 -3.41 23.43
C VAL A 92 -8.76 -3.17 24.19
N GLN A 93 -9.73 -4.08 24.06
CA GLN A 93 -10.99 -3.96 24.79
C GLN A 93 -10.77 -4.14 26.29
N ASP A 94 -10.02 -5.16 26.70
CA ASP A 94 -9.71 -5.43 28.10
C ASP A 94 -8.95 -4.25 28.73
N LEU A 95 -7.95 -3.71 28.01
CA LEU A 95 -7.20 -2.52 28.47
C LEU A 95 -8.06 -1.27 28.57
N LYS A 96 -9.09 -1.13 27.73
CA LYS A 96 -10.04 -0.02 27.83
C LYS A 96 -10.90 -0.16 29.08
N GLU A 97 -11.43 -1.34 29.32
CA GLU A 97 -12.26 -1.63 30.51
C GLU A 97 -11.44 -1.44 31.80
N GLU A 98 -10.22 -1.96 31.85
CA GLU A 98 -9.30 -1.74 32.97
C GLU A 98 -8.98 -0.24 33.16
N ASN A 99 -8.81 0.50 32.07
CA ASN A 99 -8.52 1.91 32.13
C ASN A 99 -9.74 2.75 32.60
N GLU A 100 -10.94 2.36 32.17
CA GLU A 100 -12.19 2.95 32.66
C GLU A 100 -12.38 2.67 34.16
N GLU A 101 -12.18 1.42 34.57
CA GLU A 101 -12.26 1.05 36.00
C GLU A 101 -11.24 1.81 36.86
N LEU A 102 -9.99 1.93 36.41
CA LEU A 102 -8.95 2.70 37.10
C LEU A 102 -9.29 4.19 37.21
N ARG A 103 -10.02 4.73 36.24
CA ARG A 103 -10.45 6.14 36.24
C ARG A 103 -11.61 6.38 37.17
N ASP A 104 -12.60 5.52 37.14
CA ASP A 104 -13.72 5.57 38.07
C ASP A 104 -13.22 5.51 39.53
N ASN A 105 -12.23 4.66 39.79
CA ASN A 105 -11.59 4.55 41.10
C ASN A 105 -10.77 5.80 41.48
N LEU A 106 -10.33 6.62 40.49
CA LEU A 106 -9.51 7.82 40.73
C LEU A 106 -10.31 9.13 40.68
N GLU A 107 -11.64 9.07 40.50
CA GLU A 107 -12.51 10.27 40.31
C GLU A 107 -11.98 11.23 39.23
N LYS A 108 -11.29 10.70 38.23
CA LYS A 108 -10.78 11.47 37.10
C LYS A 108 -11.66 11.25 35.89
N GLU A 109 -12.50 12.24 35.62
CA GLU A 109 -13.28 12.35 34.42
C GLU A 109 -12.42 12.30 33.14
N ASP A 110 -12.91 11.52 32.22
CA ASP A 110 -12.74 11.49 30.76
C ASP A 110 -11.44 11.95 30.13
N ASP A 111 -10.74 10.97 29.55
CA ASP A 111 -9.72 11.20 28.55
C ASP A 111 -10.20 10.78 27.14
N LEU A 112 -10.60 11.76 26.36
CA LEU A 112 -10.10 12.20 25.06
C LEU A 112 -9.91 11.16 23.92
N ARG A 113 -10.83 10.23 23.67
CA ARG A 113 -10.74 9.41 22.44
C ARG A 113 -12.04 9.29 21.66
N LYS A 114 -12.94 10.22 21.80
CA LYS A 114 -14.13 10.32 20.94
C LYS A 114 -13.84 11.33 19.83
N TYR A 115 -13.14 10.90 18.78
CA TYR A 115 -13.06 11.70 17.55
C TYR A 115 -14.18 11.27 16.63
N SER A 116 -14.95 12.21 16.13
CA SER A 116 -15.80 11.99 14.95
C SER A 116 -15.03 12.46 13.71
N PRO A 117 -14.26 11.59 13.05
CA PRO A 117 -13.42 12.00 11.94
C PRO A 117 -14.27 12.33 10.71
N VAL A 118 -14.02 13.50 10.11
CA VAL A 118 -14.58 13.86 8.81
C VAL A 118 -13.67 13.31 7.72
N GLN A 119 -14.14 12.33 6.98
CA GLN A 119 -13.40 11.79 5.83
C GLN A 119 -13.41 12.77 4.68
N ALA A 120 -12.26 12.98 4.04
CA ALA A 120 -12.08 13.90 2.93
C ALA A 120 -11.09 13.33 1.90
N THR A 121 -11.23 13.79 0.67
CA THR A 121 -10.32 13.47 -0.44
C THR A 121 -9.52 14.70 -0.81
N VAL A 122 -8.24 14.52 -1.12
CA VAL A 122 -7.38 15.58 -1.64
C VAL A 122 -7.75 15.87 -3.09
N ILE A 123 -8.14 17.11 -3.37
CA ILE A 123 -8.56 17.58 -4.69
C ILE A 123 -7.56 18.53 -5.35
N GLY A 124 -6.56 18.97 -4.62
CA GLY A 124 -5.53 19.84 -5.14
C GLY A 124 -4.29 19.86 -4.25
N ARG A 125 -3.14 20.09 -4.87
CA ARG A 125 -1.85 20.25 -4.20
C ARG A 125 -1.18 21.51 -4.73
N ASN A 126 -0.67 22.34 -3.83
CA ASN A 126 0.16 23.47 -4.24
C ASN A 126 1.55 22.95 -4.65
N PRO A 127 2.04 23.18 -5.88
CA PRO A 127 3.34 22.76 -6.33
C PRO A 127 4.50 23.54 -5.67
N ASP A 128 4.19 24.63 -4.97
CA ASP A 128 5.18 25.49 -4.32
C ASP A 128 5.65 24.86 -3.00
N ARG A 129 6.91 24.43 -2.96
CA ARG A 129 7.53 23.76 -1.79
C ARG A 129 7.59 24.63 -0.52
N TRP A 130 7.49 25.94 -0.64
CA TRP A 130 7.49 26.84 0.52
C TRP A 130 6.22 26.76 1.37
N HIS A 131 5.11 26.39 0.72
CA HIS A 131 3.83 26.23 1.38
C HIS A 131 3.27 24.88 0.99
N GLU A 132 3.85 23.80 1.52
CA GLU A 132 3.28 22.46 1.29
C GLU A 132 1.86 22.40 1.82
N MET A 133 0.93 22.69 0.92
CA MET A 133 -0.50 22.73 1.22
C MET A 133 -1.27 21.80 0.30
N LEU A 134 -2.23 21.11 0.88
CA LEU A 134 -3.22 20.31 0.18
C LEU A 134 -4.58 21.00 0.27
N THR A 135 -5.40 20.83 -0.76
CA THR A 135 -6.80 21.22 -0.72
C THR A 135 -7.66 19.97 -0.64
N ILE A 136 -8.59 19.92 0.31
CA ILE A 136 -9.52 18.81 0.52
C ILE A 136 -10.94 19.21 0.15
N ASN A 137 -11.77 18.22 -0.24
CA ASN A 137 -13.16 18.40 -0.70
C ASN A 137 -14.18 18.52 0.45
N LYS A 138 -13.74 18.92 1.63
CA LYS A 138 -14.60 19.17 2.80
C LYS A 138 -14.24 20.50 3.42
N GLY A 139 -15.27 21.26 3.80
CA GLY A 139 -15.15 22.59 4.38
C GLY A 139 -16.05 22.79 5.58
N GLU A 140 -16.41 24.04 5.86
CA GLU A 140 -17.22 24.45 7.03
C GLU A 140 -18.57 23.74 7.08
N ARG A 141 -19.23 23.54 5.95
CA ARG A 141 -20.49 22.78 5.86
C ARG A 141 -20.38 21.33 6.37
N ASN A 142 -19.18 20.77 6.35
CA ASN A 142 -18.93 19.43 6.82
C ASN A 142 -18.36 19.39 8.24
N GLY A 143 -18.36 20.52 8.96
CA GLY A 143 -17.81 20.64 10.30
C GLY A 143 -16.27 20.73 10.33
N VAL A 144 -15.62 21.03 9.21
CA VAL A 144 -14.17 21.26 9.16
C VAL A 144 -13.87 22.69 9.59
N GLU A 145 -13.04 22.83 10.62
CA GLU A 145 -12.67 24.12 11.18
C GLU A 145 -11.14 24.31 11.15
N LYS A 146 -10.71 25.56 11.19
CA LYS A 146 -9.29 25.92 11.29
C LYS A 146 -8.64 25.29 12.50
N ASN A 147 -7.38 24.86 12.38
CA ASN A 147 -6.57 24.18 13.37
C ASN A 147 -6.98 22.74 13.71
N MET A 148 -7.98 22.16 13.06
CA MET A 148 -8.22 20.73 13.18
C MET A 148 -7.04 19.91 12.67
N ALA A 149 -6.72 18.81 13.35
CA ALA A 149 -5.70 17.88 12.91
C ALA A 149 -6.15 17.11 11.66
N VAL A 150 -5.22 16.84 10.76
CA VAL A 150 -5.46 16.04 9.56
C VAL A 150 -4.55 14.84 9.57
N ILE A 151 -5.15 13.65 9.46
CA ILE A 151 -4.46 12.37 9.54
C ILE A 151 -4.76 11.51 8.30
N THR A 152 -3.90 10.55 8.05
CA THR A 152 -4.16 9.40 7.17
C THR A 152 -4.34 8.14 8.03
N ALA A 153 -4.54 6.99 7.40
CA ALA A 153 -4.50 5.70 8.10
C ALA A 153 -3.12 5.41 8.75
N ASN A 154 -2.05 6.02 8.21
CA ASN A 154 -0.69 5.80 8.67
C ASN A 154 -0.24 6.79 9.75
N GLY A 155 -0.85 7.98 9.85
CA GLY A 155 -0.47 8.95 10.86
C GLY A 155 -0.83 10.39 10.55
N LEU A 156 -0.30 11.30 11.35
CA LEU A 156 -0.53 12.74 11.25
C LEU A 156 0.19 13.31 10.04
N ILE A 157 -0.55 14.08 9.22
CA ILE A 157 0.03 14.79 8.07
C ILE A 157 0.11 16.29 8.25
N GLY A 158 -0.75 16.88 9.08
CA GLY A 158 -0.78 18.32 9.24
C GLY A 158 -2.02 18.83 9.98
N LYS A 159 -2.38 20.08 9.66
CA LYS A 159 -3.57 20.75 10.21
C LYS A 159 -4.29 21.57 9.17
N VAL A 160 -5.55 21.83 9.41
CA VAL A 160 -6.34 22.77 8.61
C VAL A 160 -5.83 24.21 8.84
N LYS A 161 -5.37 24.85 7.77
CA LYS A 161 -4.88 26.25 7.79
C LYS A 161 -5.99 27.26 7.59
N ALA A 162 -6.87 26.95 6.63
CA ALA A 162 -8.00 27.81 6.27
C ALA A 162 -9.14 26.95 5.74
N THR A 163 -10.36 27.41 5.91
CA THR A 163 -11.58 26.77 5.44
C THR A 163 -12.37 27.70 4.52
N THR A 164 -13.11 27.11 3.63
CA THR A 164 -14.19 27.71 2.85
C THR A 164 -15.45 26.90 3.07
N GLU A 165 -16.57 27.32 2.49
CA GLU A 165 -17.84 26.59 2.67
C GLU A 165 -17.77 25.10 2.28
N PHE A 166 -17.03 24.75 1.21
CA PHE A 166 -16.99 23.40 0.64
C PHE A 166 -15.61 22.74 0.66
N THR A 167 -14.54 23.52 0.86
CA THR A 167 -13.17 23.01 0.82
C THR A 167 -12.37 23.51 2.01
N ALA A 168 -11.23 22.88 2.29
CA ALA A 168 -10.27 23.38 3.25
C ALA A 168 -8.84 23.22 2.75
N SER A 169 -7.98 24.14 3.17
CA SER A 169 -6.55 24.08 2.91
C SER A 169 -5.83 23.47 4.12
N VAL A 170 -5.08 22.42 3.89
CA VAL A 170 -4.31 21.68 4.89
C VAL A 170 -2.85 22.02 4.76
N GLN A 171 -2.22 22.49 5.84
CA GLN A 171 -0.79 22.71 5.93
C GLN A 171 -0.12 21.43 6.43
N LEU A 172 0.82 20.91 5.65
CA LEU A 172 1.57 19.69 5.98
C LEU A 172 2.63 19.94 7.06
N LEU A 173 3.04 18.86 7.75
CA LEU A 173 4.14 18.89 8.72
C LEU A 173 5.49 19.17 8.05
N SER A 174 5.64 18.78 6.79
CA SER A 174 6.82 19.07 5.96
C SER A 174 6.97 20.53 5.56
N SER A 175 5.93 21.36 5.78
CA SER A 175 5.98 22.79 5.49
C SER A 175 7.06 23.50 6.31
N ILE A 176 7.87 24.34 5.64
CA ILE A 176 8.99 25.10 6.23
C ILE A 176 8.49 26.25 7.15
N ASP A 177 7.19 26.44 7.28
CA ASP A 177 6.61 27.49 8.12
C ASP A 177 6.97 27.29 9.62
N LYS A 178 7.81 28.15 10.16
CA LYS A 178 8.21 28.14 11.58
C LYS A 178 7.06 28.28 12.57
N ALA A 179 5.91 28.74 12.14
CA ALA A 179 4.70 28.81 12.96
C ALA A 179 3.96 27.47 13.04
N ASN A 180 4.33 26.50 12.20
CA ASN A 180 3.76 25.16 12.20
C ASN A 180 4.50 24.26 13.20
N ARG A 181 4.19 24.39 14.47
CA ARG A 181 4.81 23.61 15.56
C ARG A 181 3.83 22.59 16.09
N VAL A 182 4.31 21.37 16.26
CA VAL A 182 3.53 20.27 16.85
C VAL A 182 4.22 19.80 18.12
N SER A 183 3.51 19.87 19.24
CA SER A 183 4.00 19.31 20.50
C SER A 183 3.94 17.79 20.45
N ALA A 184 5.11 17.16 20.58
CA ALA A 184 5.27 15.72 20.41
C ALA A 184 5.93 15.08 21.62
N ILE A 185 5.76 13.78 21.75
CA ILE A 185 6.35 12.94 22.78
C ILE A 185 6.96 11.69 22.14
N VAL A 186 8.20 11.40 22.49
CA VAL A 186 8.84 10.12 22.18
C VAL A 186 8.39 9.11 23.22
N GLN A 187 7.78 8.03 22.77
CA GLN A 187 7.35 6.93 23.63
C GLN A 187 8.55 6.08 24.06
N GLY A 188 8.59 5.70 25.31
CA GLY A 188 9.64 4.87 25.92
C GLY A 188 9.53 4.85 27.42
N ASN A 189 10.49 4.21 28.07
CA ASN A 189 10.55 4.15 29.54
C ASN A 189 10.73 5.55 30.16
N ASP A 190 11.42 6.45 29.45
CA ASP A 190 11.59 7.85 29.83
C ASP A 190 10.98 8.72 28.74
N LYS A 191 9.75 9.22 29.00
CA LYS A 191 9.02 10.05 28.05
C LYS A 191 9.79 11.35 27.79
N ALA A 192 10.17 11.59 26.52
CA ALA A 192 10.82 12.82 26.11
C ALA A 192 9.86 13.71 25.32
N TYR A 193 9.66 14.93 25.79
CA TYR A 193 8.83 15.93 25.14
C TYR A 193 9.68 16.86 24.27
N GLY A 194 9.11 17.31 23.15
CA GLY A 194 9.73 18.27 22.25
C GLY A 194 8.74 18.85 21.27
N LEU A 195 9.25 19.62 20.34
CA LEU A 195 8.45 20.26 19.29
C LEU A 195 8.92 19.82 17.92
N ILE A 196 8.02 19.35 17.07
CA ILE A 196 8.29 19.23 15.64
C ILE A 196 8.38 20.64 15.07
N GLU A 197 9.57 21.05 14.66
CA GLU A 197 9.88 22.41 14.16
C GLU A 197 10.78 22.32 12.93
N GLY A 198 10.33 21.77 11.84
CA GLY A 198 11.06 21.72 10.60
C GLY A 198 11.07 20.36 9.93
N PHE A 199 11.52 20.38 8.69
CA PHE A 199 11.67 19.24 7.82
C PHE A 199 13.00 19.31 7.08
N ASP A 200 13.67 18.20 6.96
CA ASP A 200 14.89 18.04 6.17
C ASP A 200 14.50 17.42 4.82
N ASP A 201 14.42 18.28 3.79
CA ASP A 201 13.99 17.87 2.44
C ASP A 201 14.95 16.87 1.78
N GLU A 202 16.24 16.91 2.12
CA GLU A 202 17.22 16.00 1.52
C GLU A 202 17.06 14.57 2.05
N LYS A 203 16.68 14.46 3.33
CA LYS A 203 16.55 13.16 4.01
C LYS A 203 15.11 12.74 4.21
N ASN A 204 14.15 13.61 3.91
CA ASN A 204 12.72 13.40 4.19
C ASN A 204 12.43 13.12 5.67
N LEU A 205 13.07 13.84 6.58
CA LEU A 205 12.94 13.64 8.02
C LEU A 205 12.34 14.88 8.70
N LEU A 206 11.42 14.65 9.62
CA LEU A 206 10.94 15.69 10.53
C LEU A 206 11.96 15.96 11.63
N LEU A 207 12.07 17.21 12.04
CA LEU A 207 13.00 17.64 13.09
C LEU A 207 12.23 17.91 14.37
N MET A 208 12.40 17.06 15.39
CA MET A 208 11.89 17.28 16.73
C MET A 208 13.00 17.95 17.58
N LYS A 209 12.77 19.18 17.94
CA LYS A 209 13.74 20.02 18.67
C LYS A 209 13.29 20.26 20.12
N ARG A 210 14.17 20.93 20.88
CA ARG A 210 13.95 21.33 22.28
C ARG A 210 13.69 20.15 23.21
N ILE A 211 14.33 19.04 22.94
CA ILE A 211 14.30 17.89 23.85
C ILE A 211 15.42 18.08 24.86
N PRO A 212 15.15 18.04 26.17
CA PRO A 212 16.20 18.15 27.20
C PRO A 212 17.28 17.08 27.02
N TYR A 213 18.54 17.46 27.23
CA TYR A 213 19.68 16.56 27.03
C TYR A 213 19.71 15.35 27.99
N ASP A 214 19.12 15.47 29.17
CA ASP A 214 19.04 14.41 30.19
C ASP A 214 18.13 13.24 29.76
N LYS A 215 17.28 13.44 28.74
CA LYS A 215 16.36 12.42 28.24
C LYS A 215 17.05 11.43 27.31
N LYS A 216 16.94 10.13 27.62
CA LYS A 216 17.49 9.06 26.81
C LYS A 216 16.49 8.63 25.74
N ILE A 217 16.75 9.03 24.50
CA ILE A 217 15.95 8.64 23.34
C ILE A 217 16.65 7.47 22.65
N LYS A 218 15.89 6.42 22.37
CA LYS A 218 16.34 5.26 21.58
C LYS A 218 15.90 5.41 20.13
N GLU A 219 16.74 4.94 19.21
CA GLU A 219 16.35 4.75 17.82
C GLU A 219 15.14 3.82 17.73
N ASN A 220 14.35 3.97 16.68
CA ASN A 220 13.09 3.26 16.45
C ASN A 220 11.98 3.51 17.48
N SER A 221 12.18 4.45 18.42
CA SER A 221 11.11 4.86 19.34
C SER A 221 9.98 5.56 18.58
N THR A 222 8.74 5.23 18.92
CA THR A 222 7.54 5.84 18.34
C THR A 222 7.37 7.27 18.83
N VAL A 223 7.02 8.17 17.91
CA VAL A 223 6.73 9.58 18.19
C VAL A 223 5.26 9.87 17.92
N ILE A 224 4.57 10.41 18.91
CA ILE A 224 3.16 10.77 18.85
C ILE A 224 2.94 12.22 19.28
N THR A 225 1.78 12.79 18.97
CA THR A 225 1.37 14.08 19.51
C THR A 225 1.20 14.01 21.03
N SER A 226 1.65 15.03 21.73
CA SER A 226 1.54 15.10 23.21
C SER A 226 0.19 15.60 23.70
N GLY A 227 -0.59 16.27 22.86
CA GLY A 227 -1.81 16.98 23.24
C GLY A 227 -1.57 18.38 23.78
N TYR A 228 -0.32 18.75 24.10
CA TYR A 228 0.03 20.09 24.55
C TYR A 228 -0.05 21.11 23.40
N GLY A 229 -0.38 22.36 23.71
CA GLY A 229 -0.49 23.44 22.72
C GLY A 229 -1.89 23.62 22.12
N GLY A 230 -2.89 22.83 22.53
CA GLY A 230 -4.30 23.10 22.25
C GLY A 230 -4.81 22.83 20.84
N ILE A 231 -3.94 22.49 19.88
CA ILE A 231 -4.30 22.28 18.47
C ILE A 231 -4.49 20.79 18.16
N PHE A 232 -3.49 19.98 18.49
CA PHE A 232 -3.49 18.57 18.13
C PHE A 232 -3.98 17.70 19.28
N PRO A 233 -4.91 16.77 19.04
CA PRO A 233 -5.22 15.73 20.01
C PRO A 233 -3.98 14.94 20.39
N LYS A 234 -3.98 14.37 21.58
CA LYS A 234 -2.91 13.50 22.06
C LYS A 234 -2.97 12.13 21.39
N GLY A 235 -1.83 11.54 21.09
CA GLY A 235 -1.73 10.14 20.65
C GLY A 235 -1.77 9.93 19.14
N LEU A 236 -1.82 10.99 18.31
CA LEU A 236 -1.71 10.85 16.86
C LEU A 236 -0.28 10.47 16.50
N LEU A 237 -0.13 9.39 15.73
CA LEU A 237 1.18 8.90 15.27
C LEU A 237 1.84 9.91 14.33
N ILE A 238 3.11 10.24 14.59
CA ILE A 238 3.92 11.13 13.75
C ILE A 238 4.94 10.32 12.97
N GLY A 239 5.66 9.41 13.65
CA GLY A 239 6.71 8.62 13.01
C GLY A 239 7.60 7.89 14.01
N LYS A 240 8.82 7.58 13.58
CA LYS A 240 9.84 6.90 14.40
C LYS A 240 11.15 7.68 14.41
N VAL A 241 11.84 7.63 15.54
CA VAL A 241 13.18 8.23 15.68
C VAL A 241 14.20 7.42 14.87
N VAL A 242 14.95 8.10 14.01
CA VAL A 242 16.03 7.51 13.20
C VAL A 242 17.38 7.87 13.77
N ASP A 243 17.57 9.14 14.22
CA ASP A 243 18.84 9.64 14.70
C ASP A 243 18.60 10.73 15.77
N VAL A 244 19.57 10.94 16.67
CA VAL A 244 19.48 11.97 17.71
C VAL A 244 20.81 12.71 17.76
N LYS A 245 20.78 14.04 17.65
CA LYS A 245 21.96 14.88 17.74
C LYS A 245 21.84 15.93 18.84
N VAL A 246 22.88 16.08 19.61
CA VAL A 246 22.99 17.11 20.64
C VAL A 246 23.30 18.45 19.97
N ASP A 247 22.71 19.54 20.48
CA ASP A 247 22.99 20.88 20.00
C ASP A 247 24.40 21.33 20.36
N GLN A 248 24.86 22.44 19.73
CA GLN A 248 26.22 22.97 19.92
C GLN A 248 26.49 23.40 21.37
N TYR A 249 25.48 23.63 22.16
CA TYR A 249 25.58 24.10 23.56
C TYR A 249 25.41 22.98 24.58
N GLY A 250 25.09 21.76 24.14
CA GLY A 250 24.88 20.60 25.02
C GLY A 250 23.65 20.69 25.93
N LEU A 251 22.73 21.63 25.70
CA LEU A 251 21.55 21.84 26.51
C LEU A 251 20.32 21.09 26.01
N ASN A 252 20.22 20.95 24.70
CA ASN A 252 19.13 20.28 24.04
C ASN A 252 19.64 19.27 23.01
N GLN A 253 18.74 18.39 22.62
CA GLN A 253 18.97 17.47 21.53
C GLN A 253 17.86 17.58 20.48
N THR A 254 18.17 17.24 19.25
CA THR A 254 17.26 17.19 18.12
C THR A 254 17.14 15.74 17.67
N ALA A 255 15.93 15.22 17.65
CA ALA A 255 15.64 13.91 17.09
C ALA A 255 15.19 14.07 15.64
N TYR A 256 15.75 13.25 14.77
CA TYR A 256 15.35 13.10 13.37
C TYR A 256 14.32 11.99 13.30
N ILE A 257 13.16 12.29 12.73
CA ILE A 257 12.01 11.41 12.75
C ILE A 257 11.62 11.07 11.32
N GLU A 258 11.61 9.79 11.01
CA GLU A 258 11.01 9.27 9.79
C GLU A 258 9.49 9.34 9.93
N PRO A 259 8.79 10.13 9.09
CA PRO A 259 7.34 10.24 9.17
C PRO A 259 6.67 8.91 8.84
N SER A 260 5.58 8.59 9.54
CA SER A 260 4.80 7.37 9.29
C SER A 260 3.98 7.44 8.00
N THR A 261 3.81 8.63 7.43
CA THR A 261 3.05 8.88 6.21
C THR A 261 3.96 9.53 5.17
N ASP A 262 3.89 9.06 3.93
CA ASP A 262 4.51 9.75 2.80
C ASP A 262 3.72 11.02 2.48
N PHE A 263 4.37 12.18 2.62
CA PHE A 263 3.75 13.47 2.32
C PHE A 263 3.55 13.72 0.83
N TYR A 264 4.15 12.94 -0.04
CA TYR A 264 4.05 13.09 -1.50
C TYR A 264 2.90 12.30 -2.11
N ASP A 265 2.48 11.19 -1.46
CA ASP A 265 1.37 10.34 -1.92
C ASP A 265 0.23 10.33 -0.90
N ILE A 266 -0.61 11.37 -0.95
CA ILE A 266 -1.77 11.52 -0.07
C ILE A 266 -3.02 11.73 -0.93
N SER A 267 -3.91 10.76 -0.93
CA SER A 267 -5.19 10.81 -1.67
C SER A 267 -6.40 10.97 -0.74
N ASN A 268 -6.41 10.26 0.39
CA ASN A 268 -7.51 10.26 1.35
C ASN A 268 -7.02 10.65 2.75
N VAL A 269 -7.78 11.49 3.41
CA VAL A 269 -7.45 12.01 4.72
C VAL A 269 -8.67 12.01 5.63
N MET A 270 -8.43 12.12 6.93
CA MET A 270 -9.45 12.30 7.95
C MET A 270 -9.13 13.57 8.74
N VAL A 271 -10.11 14.46 8.86
CA VAL A 271 -10.02 15.65 9.71
C VAL A 271 -10.57 15.31 11.07
N VAL A 272 -9.79 15.57 12.11
CA VAL A 272 -10.09 15.19 13.50
C VAL A 272 -10.25 16.45 14.35
N LYS A 273 -11.41 16.60 14.97
CA LYS A 273 -11.66 17.66 15.95
C LYS A 273 -11.13 17.25 17.31
N ARG A 274 -10.48 18.16 18.01
CA ARG A 274 -10.21 18.00 19.45
C ARG A 274 -11.49 18.33 20.20
N GLU A 275 -12.07 17.39 20.89
CA GLU A 275 -13.07 17.68 21.90
C GLU A 275 -12.35 18.24 23.13
N VAL A 276 -12.69 19.43 23.51
CA VAL A 276 -12.26 20.05 24.76
C VAL A 276 -13.42 19.89 25.74
N ASP A 277 -13.31 18.92 26.64
CA ASP A 277 -14.27 18.80 27.71
C ASP A 277 -14.24 20.08 28.58
N GLY A 278 -15.37 20.73 28.77
CA GLY A 278 -15.54 21.77 29.77
C GLY A 278 -15.78 23.21 29.30
N ALA A 279 -15.93 23.49 27.99
CA ALA A 279 -16.26 24.85 27.53
C ALA A 279 -17.77 25.14 27.35
N GLY A 280 -18.65 24.17 27.66
CA GLY A 280 -20.10 24.29 27.42
C GLY A 280 -20.94 24.74 28.62
N GLU A 281 -20.43 24.61 29.84
CA GLU A 281 -21.28 24.86 31.03
C GLU A 281 -21.17 26.29 31.62
N GLU A 282 -20.13 27.06 31.28
CA GLU A 282 -20.02 28.44 31.79
C GLU A 282 -20.85 29.48 31.01
N SER A 283 -21.25 29.17 29.75
CA SER A 283 -22.04 30.12 28.95
C SER A 283 -23.56 30.08 29.24
N GLU A 284 -24.06 28.96 29.78
CA GLU A 284 -25.50 28.86 30.13
C GLU A 284 -25.85 29.48 31.49
N LEU A 285 -24.85 29.62 32.38
CA LEU A 285 -25.08 30.24 33.70
C LEU A 285 -25.07 31.78 33.71
N GLU A 286 -24.52 32.42 32.63
CA GLU A 286 -24.56 33.89 32.52
C GLU A 286 -25.84 34.41 31.86
N ASP A 287 -26.58 33.59 31.12
CA ASP A 287 -27.85 33.98 30.49
C ASP A 287 -29.08 33.78 31.42
N GLU A 288 -28.97 32.96 32.48
CA GLU A 288 -30.04 32.82 33.49
C GLU A 288 -29.96 33.89 34.63
N ALA A 289 -28.91 34.69 34.66
CA ALA A 289 -28.71 35.73 35.69
C ALA A 289 -29.03 37.15 35.20
N LYS A 290 -29.69 37.31 34.05
CA LYS A 290 -30.25 38.57 33.56
C LYS A 290 -31.74 38.45 33.41
#